data_76934aa1fe2a7fccf2e44532ef8b06cb
#
_entry.id   76934aa1fe2a7fccf2e44532ef8b06cb
#
_cell.length_a   1.000
_cell.length_b   1.000
_cell.length_c   1.000
_cell.angle_alpha   90.00
_cell.angle_beta   90.00
_cell.angle_gamma   90.00
#
_symmetry.space_group_name_H-M   'P 1'
#
loop_
_entity.id
_entity.type
_entity.pdbx_description
1 polymer ?
#
loop_
_entity_poly.entity_id
_entity_poly.type
_entity_poly.pdbx_seq_one_letter_code
_entity_poly.pdbx_strand_id
1 'polypeptide(L)'
;MKVGNEFSLTEIVRADSLDDIESARSLFKEYAAWLEIDLCFQDFEKELSELPGEYAPPDGRLLLAFVNKSLAGCIALRKIGEGVCEMKRLFVRPEFRGKRLGRGLAEAIIRNAKQIGYKRMRLDTLPPKMNDAIGLYQSLGFKEIEPYYQNPVPGAIFMELDLGSESPAEARASLKKGPDEPAT
;
A
#
# COMPACT_ATOMS: atom_id res chain seq x y z
N MET A 1 -21.91 30.22 14.68
CA MET A 1 -20.72 29.44 15.05
C MET A 1 -20.11 28.91 13.77
N LYS A 2 -18.95 29.45 13.35
CA LYS A 2 -18.21 28.92 12.21
C LYS A 2 -17.48 27.68 12.68
N VAL A 3 -17.89 26.50 12.17
CA VAL A 3 -17.11 25.27 12.34
C VAL A 3 -15.85 25.45 11.50
N GLY A 4 -14.72 25.67 12.18
CA GLY A 4 -13.42 25.76 11.51
C GLY A 4 -13.12 24.43 10.80
N ASN A 5 -12.80 24.55 9.54
CA ASN A 5 -12.26 23.44 8.75
C ASN A 5 -10.86 23.17 9.29
N GLU A 6 -10.72 22.32 10.32
CA GLU A 6 -9.42 21.84 10.77
C GLU A 6 -8.80 21.06 9.61
N PHE A 7 -7.78 21.64 9.00
CA PHE A 7 -6.94 20.93 8.04
C PHE A 7 -6.29 19.76 8.77
N SER A 8 -6.81 18.57 8.53
CA SER A 8 -6.23 17.33 9.08
C SER A 8 -4.86 17.12 8.42
N LEU A 9 -3.79 17.30 9.20
CA LEU A 9 -2.43 17.05 8.74
C LEU A 9 -2.23 15.53 8.58
N THR A 10 -2.04 15.08 7.36
CA THR A 10 -1.74 13.69 7.04
C THR A 10 -0.28 13.56 6.63
N GLU A 11 0.43 12.68 7.28
CA GLU A 11 1.83 12.36 7.00
C GLU A 11 1.97 10.87 6.69
N ILE A 12 2.74 10.54 5.65
CA ILE A 12 3.14 9.17 5.32
C ILE A 12 4.65 9.11 5.37
N VAL A 13 5.17 8.32 6.28
CA VAL A 13 6.60 8.22 6.57
C VAL A 13 7.09 6.78 6.43
N ARG A 14 8.39 6.61 6.21
CA ARG A 14 9.02 5.30 6.25
C ARG A 14 9.24 4.89 7.71
N ALA A 15 8.99 3.63 8.03
CA ALA A 15 9.25 3.06 9.34
C ALA A 15 10.75 2.71 9.45
N ASP A 16 11.53 3.62 9.99
CA ASP A 16 13.00 3.49 10.08
C ASP A 16 13.52 3.29 11.51
N SER A 17 12.76 3.75 12.51
CA SER A 17 13.13 3.62 13.92
C SER A 17 12.53 2.36 14.57
N LEU A 18 13.06 1.96 15.73
CA LEU A 18 12.47 0.87 16.51
C LEU A 18 11.02 1.17 16.92
N ASP A 19 10.71 2.42 17.26
CA ASP A 19 9.36 2.84 17.62
C ASP A 19 8.40 2.75 16.43
N ASP A 20 8.88 3.07 15.21
CA ASP A 20 8.10 2.89 13.99
C ASP A 20 7.83 1.42 13.71
N ILE A 21 8.80 0.54 13.92
CA ILE A 21 8.63 -0.91 13.76
C ILE A 21 7.62 -1.46 14.76
N GLU A 22 7.64 -1.01 16.02
CA GLU A 22 6.62 -1.40 16.99
C GLU A 22 5.23 -0.87 16.62
N SER A 23 5.16 0.34 16.08
CA SER A 23 3.91 0.92 15.54
C SER A 23 3.37 0.08 14.38
N ALA A 24 4.24 -0.34 13.45
CA ALA A 24 3.86 -1.24 12.36
C ALA A 24 3.39 -2.60 12.87
N ARG A 25 4.11 -3.19 13.85
CA ARG A 25 3.75 -4.46 14.49
C ARG A 25 2.35 -4.41 15.11
N SER A 26 2.03 -3.31 15.79
CA SER A 26 0.70 -3.07 16.35
C SER A 26 -0.38 -3.05 15.26
N LEU A 27 -0.15 -2.29 14.18
CA LEU A 27 -1.10 -2.20 13.06
C LEU A 27 -1.28 -3.53 12.32
N PHE A 28 -0.23 -4.34 12.19
CA PHE A 28 -0.33 -5.68 11.59
C PHE A 28 -1.20 -6.61 12.44
N LYS A 29 -1.07 -6.55 13.76
CA LYS A 29 -1.95 -7.30 14.68
C LYS A 29 -3.40 -6.84 14.60
N GLU A 30 -3.63 -5.52 14.54
CA GLU A 30 -4.96 -4.95 14.34
C GLU A 30 -5.57 -5.37 13.00
N TYR A 31 -4.77 -5.37 11.93
CA TYR A 31 -5.17 -5.86 10.61
C TYR A 31 -5.61 -7.32 10.65
N ALA A 32 -4.81 -8.20 11.27
CA ALA A 32 -5.11 -9.62 11.37
C ALA A 32 -6.40 -9.85 12.18
N ALA A 33 -6.56 -9.15 13.29
CA ALA A 33 -7.78 -9.22 14.11
C ALA A 33 -9.02 -8.73 13.35
N TRP A 34 -8.90 -7.63 12.60
CA TRP A 34 -9.99 -7.09 11.77
C TRP A 34 -10.37 -8.05 10.63
N LEU A 35 -9.37 -8.70 10.03
CA LEU A 35 -9.60 -9.62 8.91
C LEU A 35 -10.38 -10.87 9.34
N GLU A 36 -10.24 -11.29 10.60
CA GLU A 36 -10.86 -12.52 11.17
C GLU A 36 -10.53 -13.79 10.37
N ILE A 37 -9.36 -13.81 9.72
CA ILE A 37 -8.83 -14.93 8.96
C ILE A 37 -7.53 -15.34 9.62
N ASP A 38 -7.33 -16.65 9.78
CA ASP A 38 -6.05 -17.18 10.23
C ASP A 38 -4.98 -16.93 9.14
N LEU A 39 -3.99 -16.11 9.47
CA LEU A 39 -2.88 -15.78 8.57
C LEU A 39 -1.67 -16.71 8.76
N CYS A 40 -1.79 -17.80 9.52
CA CYS A 40 -0.69 -18.75 9.76
C CYS A 40 -0.13 -19.32 8.47
N PHE A 41 -0.94 -19.47 7.40
CA PHE A 41 -0.49 -19.90 6.09
C PHE A 41 0.47 -18.91 5.40
N GLN A 42 0.58 -17.69 5.90
CA GLN A 42 1.52 -16.66 5.43
C GLN A 42 2.71 -16.48 6.38
N ASP A 43 2.95 -17.42 7.30
CA ASP A 43 3.99 -17.31 8.34
C ASP A 43 3.89 -16.00 9.16
N PHE A 44 2.67 -15.56 9.46
CA PHE A 44 2.40 -14.24 10.05
C PHE A 44 3.13 -14.00 11.38
N GLU A 45 3.22 -15.00 12.26
CA GLU A 45 3.95 -14.88 13.53
C GLU A 45 5.44 -14.66 13.31
N LYS A 46 6.02 -15.34 12.31
CA LYS A 46 7.40 -15.13 11.91
C LYS A 46 7.59 -13.72 11.34
N GLU A 47 6.71 -13.29 10.43
CA GLU A 47 6.71 -11.94 9.88
C GLU A 47 6.72 -10.88 11.00
N LEU A 48 5.82 -11.02 12.00
CA LEU A 48 5.76 -10.11 13.14
C LEU A 48 7.07 -10.09 13.95
N SER A 49 7.68 -11.26 14.18
CA SER A 49 8.90 -11.35 14.98
C SER A 49 10.13 -10.77 14.29
N GLU A 50 10.18 -10.87 12.97
CA GLU A 50 11.31 -10.45 12.13
C GLU A 50 11.21 -9.04 11.58
N LEU A 51 10.11 -8.29 11.82
CA LEU A 51 9.94 -6.93 11.30
C LEU A 51 11.17 -6.05 11.56
N PRO A 52 11.64 -5.27 10.53
CA PRO A 52 11.05 -5.09 9.21
C PRO A 52 11.29 -6.23 8.21
N GLY A 53 12.18 -7.19 8.47
CA GLY A 53 12.39 -8.41 7.69
C GLY A 53 12.42 -8.17 6.17
N GLU A 54 11.54 -8.83 5.43
CA GLU A 54 11.43 -8.68 3.96
C GLU A 54 10.99 -7.27 3.51
N TYR A 55 10.50 -6.44 4.43
CA TYR A 55 10.11 -5.05 4.15
C TYR A 55 11.24 -4.06 4.37
N ALA A 56 12.43 -4.53 4.75
CA ALA A 56 13.62 -3.70 4.92
C ALA A 56 14.18 -3.21 3.58
N PRO A 57 14.78 -2.00 3.53
CA PRO A 57 15.61 -1.59 2.40
C PRO A 57 16.78 -2.57 2.16
N PRO A 58 17.31 -2.67 0.92
CA PRO A 58 17.01 -1.83 -0.24
C PRO A 58 15.75 -2.26 -1.02
N ASP A 59 15.36 -3.54 -0.95
CA ASP A 59 14.32 -4.14 -1.78
C ASP A 59 12.90 -3.92 -1.23
N GLY A 60 12.75 -3.84 0.10
CA GLY A 60 11.47 -3.65 0.77
C GLY A 60 11.18 -2.21 1.19
N ARG A 61 9.93 -1.98 1.60
CA ARG A 61 9.49 -0.73 2.26
C ARG A 61 8.37 -1.03 3.24
N LEU A 62 8.40 -0.31 4.34
CA LEU A 62 7.33 -0.29 5.33
C LEU A 62 6.96 1.16 5.60
N LEU A 63 5.72 1.54 5.33
CA LEU A 63 5.23 2.91 5.50
C LEU A 63 4.16 2.97 6.58
N LEU A 64 4.21 4.04 7.36
CA LEU A 64 3.20 4.41 8.35
C LEU A 64 2.49 5.68 7.94
N ALA A 65 1.21 5.77 8.23
CA ALA A 65 0.42 6.98 8.06
C ALA A 65 0.01 7.53 9.42
N PHE A 66 0.16 8.84 9.57
CA PHE A 66 -0.29 9.59 10.73
C PHE A 66 -1.31 10.64 10.31
N VAL A 67 -2.31 10.88 11.14
CA VAL A 67 -3.29 11.95 11.01
C VAL A 67 -3.29 12.75 12.30
N ASN A 68 -2.93 14.03 12.22
CA ASN A 68 -2.74 14.89 13.40
C ASN A 68 -1.85 14.24 14.48
N LYS A 69 -0.73 13.64 14.07
CA LYS A 69 0.23 12.87 14.90
C LYS A 69 -0.30 11.56 15.47
N SER A 70 -1.52 11.16 15.18
CA SER A 70 -2.08 9.87 15.60
C SER A 70 -1.80 8.80 14.55
N LEU A 71 -1.28 7.66 14.98
CA LEU A 71 -1.01 6.52 14.10
C LEU A 71 -2.33 6.03 13.48
N ALA A 72 -2.42 6.04 12.15
CA ALA A 72 -3.67 5.86 11.43
C ALA A 72 -3.69 4.66 10.48
N GLY A 73 -2.52 4.21 10.00
CA GLY A 73 -2.47 3.08 9.06
C GLY A 73 -1.07 2.73 8.63
N CYS A 74 -0.96 1.67 7.83
CA CYS A 74 0.30 1.17 7.30
C CYS A 74 0.13 0.54 5.91
N ILE A 75 1.25 0.32 5.25
CA ILE A 75 1.39 -0.48 4.04
C ILE A 75 2.82 -1.00 3.93
N ALA A 76 3.00 -2.17 3.34
CA ALA A 76 4.30 -2.79 3.15
C ALA A 76 4.54 -3.21 1.70
N LEU A 77 5.81 -3.35 1.35
CA LEU A 77 6.31 -3.80 0.05
C LEU A 77 7.45 -4.78 0.27
N ARG A 78 7.41 -5.92 -0.40
CA ARG A 78 8.50 -6.89 -0.42
C ARG A 78 8.83 -7.36 -1.83
N LYS A 79 10.05 -7.83 -2.04
CA LYS A 79 10.47 -8.49 -3.27
C LYS A 79 9.89 -9.91 -3.33
N ILE A 80 9.36 -10.30 -4.49
CA ILE A 80 8.90 -11.68 -4.73
C ILE A 80 9.52 -12.31 -5.98
N GLY A 81 10.32 -11.55 -6.75
CA GLY A 81 11.01 -12.04 -7.93
C GLY A 81 11.84 -10.96 -8.59
N GLU A 82 12.50 -11.30 -9.70
CA GLU A 82 13.28 -10.35 -10.49
C GLU A 82 12.34 -9.27 -11.08
N GLY A 83 12.54 -8.02 -10.68
CA GLY A 83 11.72 -6.90 -11.11
C GLY A 83 10.26 -6.95 -10.63
N VAL A 84 9.89 -7.85 -9.71
CA VAL A 84 8.53 -8.01 -9.21
C VAL A 84 8.48 -7.86 -7.71
N CYS A 85 7.61 -6.99 -7.23
CA CYS A 85 7.33 -6.80 -5.80
C CYS A 85 5.88 -7.13 -5.46
N GLU A 86 5.60 -7.25 -4.17
CA GLU A 86 4.27 -7.49 -3.64
C GLU A 86 3.90 -6.40 -2.62
N MET A 87 2.72 -5.81 -2.82
CA MET A 87 2.08 -4.92 -1.86
C MET A 87 1.37 -5.76 -0.80
N LYS A 88 1.67 -5.50 0.48
CA LYS A 88 1.10 -6.22 1.62
C LYS A 88 0.60 -5.26 2.69
N ARG A 89 -0.29 -5.76 3.53
CA ARG A 89 -0.66 -5.13 4.80
C ARG A 89 -1.19 -3.69 4.67
N LEU A 90 -1.90 -3.37 3.57
CA LEU A 90 -2.64 -2.11 3.51
C LEU A 90 -3.76 -2.12 4.55
N PHE A 91 -3.59 -1.29 5.57
CA PHE A 91 -4.56 -1.16 6.65
C PHE A 91 -4.71 0.29 7.06
N VAL A 92 -5.94 0.71 7.27
CA VAL A 92 -6.31 2.00 7.85
C VAL A 92 -7.26 1.73 9.00
N ARG A 93 -6.93 2.24 10.17
CA ARG A 93 -7.80 2.13 11.34
C ARG A 93 -9.19 2.69 11.03
N PRO A 94 -10.28 2.06 11.54
CA PRO A 94 -11.65 2.42 11.19
C PRO A 94 -11.98 3.91 11.33
N GLU A 95 -11.50 4.57 12.38
CA GLU A 95 -11.75 5.97 12.69
C GLU A 95 -11.11 6.95 11.69
N PHE A 96 -10.14 6.49 10.89
CA PHE A 96 -9.46 7.29 9.87
C PHE A 96 -9.91 6.95 8.44
N ARG A 97 -10.84 6.00 8.26
CA ARG A 97 -11.38 5.65 6.94
C ARG A 97 -12.23 6.79 6.34
N GLY A 98 -12.50 6.71 5.04
CA GLY A 98 -13.30 7.72 4.33
C GLY A 98 -12.54 9.00 3.96
N LYS A 99 -11.29 9.19 4.42
CA LYS A 99 -10.43 10.37 4.17
C LYS A 99 -9.38 10.14 3.08
N ARG A 100 -9.57 9.16 2.21
CA ARG A 100 -8.64 8.75 1.12
C ARG A 100 -7.25 8.30 1.61
N LEU A 101 -7.07 8.02 2.90
CA LEU A 101 -5.78 7.65 3.46
C LEU A 101 -5.23 6.34 2.87
N GLY A 102 -6.10 5.34 2.66
CA GLY A 102 -5.73 4.08 2.00
C GLY A 102 -5.20 4.29 0.58
N ARG A 103 -5.81 5.23 -0.18
CA ARG A 103 -5.31 5.64 -1.50
C ARG A 103 -3.93 6.28 -1.39
N GLY A 104 -3.76 7.21 -0.46
CA GLY A 104 -2.48 7.88 -0.24
C GLY A 104 -1.35 6.90 0.08
N LEU A 105 -1.61 5.90 0.94
CA LEU A 105 -0.68 4.81 1.26
C LEU A 105 -0.34 3.97 0.02
N ALA A 106 -1.36 3.56 -0.75
CA ALA A 106 -1.15 2.77 -1.96
C ALA A 106 -0.36 3.53 -3.03
N GLU A 107 -0.67 4.80 -3.26
CA GLU A 107 0.09 5.65 -4.19
C GLU A 107 1.53 5.88 -3.71
N ALA A 108 1.75 6.04 -2.39
CA ALA A 108 3.09 6.18 -1.83
C ALA A 108 3.94 4.92 -2.03
N ILE A 109 3.39 3.73 -1.80
CA ILE A 109 4.13 2.48 -1.96
C ILE A 109 4.41 2.18 -3.45
N ILE A 110 3.49 2.53 -4.36
CA ILE A 110 3.70 2.43 -5.80
C ILE A 110 4.87 3.33 -6.24
N ARG A 111 4.93 4.58 -5.76
CA ARG A 111 6.07 5.48 -6.03
C ARG A 111 7.39 4.89 -5.52
N ASN A 112 7.40 4.33 -4.31
CA ASN A 112 8.58 3.67 -3.75
C ASN A 112 9.01 2.46 -4.60
N ALA A 113 8.08 1.64 -5.07
CA ALA A 113 8.39 0.50 -5.94
C ALA A 113 9.04 0.94 -7.26
N LYS A 114 8.51 1.99 -7.90
CA LYS A 114 9.10 2.60 -9.11
C LYS A 114 10.52 3.12 -8.84
N GLN A 115 10.75 3.80 -7.72
CA GLN A 115 12.07 4.32 -7.32
C GLN A 115 13.09 3.21 -7.06
N ILE A 116 12.69 2.06 -6.52
CA ILE A 116 13.54 0.88 -6.35
C ILE A 116 13.89 0.26 -7.70
N GLY A 117 13.04 0.42 -8.71
CA GLY A 117 13.23 -0.11 -10.06
C GLY A 117 12.39 -1.34 -10.39
N TYR A 118 11.38 -1.66 -9.59
CA TYR A 118 10.45 -2.72 -9.90
C TYR A 118 9.65 -2.41 -11.18
N LYS A 119 9.36 -3.45 -11.94
CA LYS A 119 8.59 -3.38 -13.19
C LYS A 119 7.13 -3.77 -13.00
N ARG A 120 6.85 -4.61 -12.01
CA ARG A 120 5.50 -5.10 -11.70
C ARG A 120 5.29 -5.14 -10.19
N MET A 121 4.07 -4.80 -9.78
CA MET A 121 3.61 -4.93 -8.41
C MET A 121 2.41 -5.85 -8.37
N ARG A 122 2.44 -6.85 -7.50
CA ARG A 122 1.36 -7.80 -7.27
C ARG A 122 0.73 -7.59 -5.91
N LEU A 123 -0.46 -8.08 -5.74
CA LEU A 123 -1.15 -8.22 -4.48
C LEU A 123 -2.18 -9.35 -4.55
N ASP A 124 -2.57 -9.83 -3.39
CA ASP A 124 -3.78 -10.62 -3.20
C ASP A 124 -4.77 -9.91 -2.28
N THR A 125 -6.05 -10.13 -2.48
CA THR A 125 -7.12 -9.51 -1.69
C THR A 125 -8.29 -10.48 -1.51
N LEU A 126 -9.04 -10.31 -0.43
CA LEU A 126 -10.05 -11.26 0.02
C LEU A 126 -11.44 -10.64 0.04
N PRO A 127 -12.30 -10.87 -0.98
CA PRO A 127 -13.72 -10.54 -0.88
C PRO A 127 -14.41 -11.42 0.18
N PRO A 128 -15.50 -10.97 0.82
CA PRO A 128 -16.16 -9.67 0.65
C PRO A 128 -15.62 -8.54 1.53
N LYS A 129 -14.77 -8.83 2.54
CA LYS A 129 -14.28 -7.81 3.49
C LYS A 129 -13.47 -6.70 2.85
N MET A 130 -12.86 -6.96 1.68
CA MET A 130 -11.96 -6.03 1.00
C MET A 130 -12.53 -5.48 -0.32
N ASN A 131 -13.86 -5.46 -0.52
CA ASN A 131 -14.47 -4.93 -1.76
C ASN A 131 -14.08 -3.48 -2.04
N ASP A 132 -14.01 -2.62 -1.02
CA ASP A 132 -13.55 -1.24 -1.17
C ASP A 132 -12.09 -1.17 -1.63
N ALA A 133 -11.26 -2.10 -1.18
CA ALA A 133 -9.86 -2.20 -1.59
C ALA A 133 -9.72 -2.64 -3.05
N ILE A 134 -10.57 -3.57 -3.53
CA ILE A 134 -10.58 -4.00 -4.94
C ILE A 134 -10.88 -2.80 -5.85
N GLY A 135 -11.92 -2.02 -5.54
CA GLY A 135 -12.25 -0.80 -6.28
C GLY A 135 -11.09 0.22 -6.27
N LEU A 136 -10.42 0.36 -5.14
CA LEU A 136 -9.21 1.18 -5.02
C LEU A 136 -8.12 0.69 -5.96
N TYR A 137 -7.76 -0.60 -5.92
CA TYR A 137 -6.70 -1.18 -6.76
C TYR A 137 -7.01 -1.05 -8.25
N GLN A 138 -8.24 -1.34 -8.66
CA GLN A 138 -8.69 -1.14 -10.06
C GLN A 138 -8.52 0.32 -10.49
N SER A 139 -8.89 1.28 -9.63
CA SER A 139 -8.75 2.71 -9.92
C SER A 139 -7.30 3.19 -10.00
N LEU A 140 -6.35 2.43 -9.43
CA LEU A 140 -4.90 2.65 -9.52
C LEU A 140 -4.27 1.94 -10.72
N GLY A 141 -5.05 1.16 -11.49
CA GLY A 141 -4.60 0.48 -12.70
C GLY A 141 -4.22 -0.99 -12.51
N PHE A 142 -4.45 -1.56 -11.31
CA PHE A 142 -4.28 -2.99 -11.12
C PHE A 142 -5.30 -3.77 -11.93
N LYS A 143 -4.87 -4.88 -12.50
CA LYS A 143 -5.68 -5.83 -13.27
C LYS A 143 -5.65 -7.18 -12.58
N GLU A 144 -6.76 -7.90 -12.62
CA GLU A 144 -6.83 -9.27 -12.13
C GLU A 144 -5.93 -10.19 -12.95
N ILE A 145 -5.24 -11.10 -12.27
CA ILE A 145 -4.34 -12.09 -12.85
C ILE A 145 -4.62 -13.47 -12.26
N GLU A 146 -4.08 -14.52 -12.89
CA GLU A 146 -4.06 -15.85 -12.32
C GLU A 146 -3.25 -15.89 -11.01
N PRO A 147 -3.62 -16.79 -10.06
CA PRO A 147 -2.88 -16.94 -8.82
C PRO A 147 -1.40 -17.25 -9.06
N TYR A 148 -0.51 -16.51 -8.39
CA TYR A 148 0.94 -16.74 -8.44
C TYR A 148 1.46 -17.54 -7.22
N TYR A 149 0.59 -17.89 -6.29
CA TYR A 149 0.81 -18.86 -5.22
C TYR A 149 -0.52 -19.49 -4.79
N GLN A 150 -0.46 -20.59 -4.02
CA GLN A 150 -1.65 -21.21 -3.46
C GLN A 150 -2.13 -20.47 -2.22
N ASN A 151 -3.23 -19.73 -2.33
CA ASN A 151 -3.90 -19.12 -1.19
C ASN A 151 -5.02 -20.08 -0.72
N PRO A 152 -4.99 -20.56 0.53
CA PRO A 152 -6.01 -21.49 1.04
C PRO A 152 -7.36 -20.82 1.29
N VAL A 153 -7.43 -19.49 1.25
CA VAL A 153 -8.67 -18.76 1.49
C VAL A 153 -9.51 -18.74 0.21
N PRO A 154 -10.73 -19.32 0.24
CA PRO A 154 -11.59 -19.34 -0.93
C PRO A 154 -11.94 -17.94 -1.43
N GLY A 155 -11.91 -17.74 -2.74
CA GLY A 155 -12.29 -16.48 -3.37
C GLY A 155 -11.21 -15.39 -3.32
N ALA A 156 -9.96 -15.73 -2.96
CA ALA A 156 -8.84 -14.79 -3.07
C ALA A 156 -8.68 -14.32 -4.52
N ILE A 157 -8.55 -13.01 -4.71
CA ILE A 157 -8.31 -12.37 -6.01
C ILE A 157 -6.87 -11.89 -6.05
N PHE A 158 -6.19 -12.17 -7.15
CA PHE A 158 -4.82 -11.76 -7.39
C PHE A 158 -4.79 -10.65 -8.43
N MET A 159 -3.99 -9.63 -8.19
CA MET A 159 -3.94 -8.47 -9.08
C MET A 159 -2.49 -8.04 -9.34
N GLU A 160 -2.25 -7.46 -10.51
CA GLU A 160 -0.94 -6.95 -10.92
C GLU A 160 -1.07 -5.55 -11.51
N LEU A 161 -0.12 -4.68 -11.19
CA LEU A 161 0.10 -3.37 -11.75
C LEU A 161 1.41 -3.36 -12.53
N ASP A 162 1.37 -2.92 -13.78
CA ASP A 162 2.56 -2.58 -14.56
C ASP A 162 3.11 -1.22 -14.09
N LEU A 163 4.32 -1.22 -13.52
CA LEU A 163 4.99 -0.04 -13.00
C LEU A 163 5.78 0.73 -14.08
N GLY A 164 5.99 0.11 -15.24
CA GLY A 164 6.64 0.73 -16.39
C GLY A 164 5.71 1.61 -17.23
N SER A 165 4.39 1.45 -17.10
CA SER A 165 3.38 2.30 -17.74
C SER A 165 3.14 3.57 -16.89
N GLU A 166 2.91 4.71 -17.56
CA GLU A 166 2.46 5.91 -16.86
C GLU A 166 1.11 5.63 -16.19
N SER A 167 0.97 6.05 -14.94
CA SER A 167 -0.33 5.96 -14.28
C SER A 167 -1.34 6.89 -14.99
N PRO A 168 -2.66 6.62 -14.92
CA PRO A 168 -3.66 7.51 -15.49
C PRO A 168 -3.58 8.95 -14.98
N ALA A 169 -3.01 9.16 -13.78
CA ALA A 169 -2.78 10.49 -13.20
C ALA A 169 -1.53 11.16 -13.81
N GLU A 170 -0.46 10.40 -14.02
CA GLU A 170 0.79 10.89 -14.67
C GLU A 170 0.53 11.22 -16.14
N ALA A 171 -0.23 10.38 -16.87
CA ALA A 171 -0.64 10.63 -18.25
C ALA A 171 -1.48 11.92 -18.38
N ARG A 172 -2.38 12.20 -17.42
CA ARG A 172 -3.13 13.46 -17.39
C ARG A 172 -2.28 14.68 -17.05
N ALA A 173 -1.23 14.51 -16.24
CA ALA A 173 -0.29 15.58 -15.91
C ALA A 173 0.64 15.91 -17.09
N SER A 174 1.06 14.89 -17.83
CA SER A 174 1.89 15.05 -19.06
C SER A 174 1.13 15.77 -20.18
N LEU A 175 -0.18 15.52 -20.33
CA LEU A 175 -1.04 16.19 -21.31
C LEU A 175 -1.31 17.68 -20.98
N LYS A 176 -1.09 18.12 -19.74
CA LYS A 176 -1.25 19.52 -19.32
C LYS A 176 0.03 20.37 -19.51
N LYS A 177 1.17 19.74 -19.71
CA LYS A 177 2.40 20.43 -20.15
C LYS A 177 2.41 20.45 -21.68
N GLY A 178 1.82 21.50 -22.27
CA GLY A 178 1.95 21.77 -23.68
C GLY A 178 3.41 21.94 -24.11
N PRO A 179 3.70 21.85 -25.42
CA PRO A 179 5.06 22.03 -25.90
C PRO A 179 5.55 23.45 -25.55
N ASP A 180 6.76 23.52 -24.97
CA ASP A 180 7.46 24.78 -24.73
C ASP A 180 7.54 25.53 -26.06
N GLU A 181 6.99 26.73 -26.13
CA GLU A 181 7.25 27.65 -27.25
C GLU A 181 8.77 27.97 -27.31
N PRO A 182 9.38 27.85 -28.47
CA PRO A 182 10.78 28.25 -28.60
C PRO A 182 10.89 29.76 -28.39
N ALA A 183 11.74 30.15 -27.46
CA ALA A 183 12.15 31.55 -27.26
C ALA A 183 12.78 32.10 -28.53
N THR A 184 12.17 33.13 -29.09
CA THR A 184 12.74 34.04 -30.10
C THR A 184 13.73 34.98 -29.44
#